data_1eed283ee07f9446e71274be56b503c3
#
_entry.id   1eed283ee07f9446e71274be56b503c3
#
_cell.length_a   1.000
_cell.length_b   1.000
_cell.length_c   1.000
_cell.angle_alpha   90.00
_cell.angle_beta   90.00
_cell.angle_gamma   90.00
#
_symmetry.space_group_name_H-M   'P 1'
#
loop_
_entity.id
_entity.type
_entity.pdbx_description
1 polymer ?
#
loop_
_entity_poly.entity_id
_entity_poly.type
_entity_poly.pdbx_seq_one_letter_code
_entity_poly.pdbx_strand_id
1 'polypeptide(L)'
;AGGYYTFILSKAVGETGTVYAQNTERGLRFVEDRQNMTQGEALNAKIEQGNLHNVIQIVRPLPDIGLAENSLDFVIVAQTLHDYYNPNSQRALEMLLQLKALLKPGGVLGITDHIGVAGRDNRDMHRMEIQQAIELALQAGFGVESSEILREPRDDHSRSIFDPRLNRSTDRFLLKLTKPL
;
A
#
# COMPACT_ATOMS: atom_id res chain seq x y z
N ALA A 1 5.26 4.65 -2.85
CA ALA A 1 5.84 5.84 -3.41
C ALA A 1 6.91 5.52 -4.46
N GLY A 2 8.13 5.13 -4.19
CA GLY A 2 9.25 4.96 -5.16
C GLY A 2 9.03 4.10 -6.43
N GLY A 3 7.80 3.78 -6.78
CA GLY A 3 7.42 3.18 -8.06
C GLY A 3 7.63 1.68 -8.21
N TYR A 4 7.96 0.93 -7.16
CA TYR A 4 8.17 -0.52 -7.26
C TYR A 4 6.92 -1.25 -7.80
N TYR A 5 5.79 -1.08 -7.15
CA TYR A 5 4.53 -1.69 -7.60
C TYR A 5 3.98 -1.03 -8.87
N THR A 6 4.23 0.26 -9.09
CA THR A 6 3.87 0.95 -10.33
C THR A 6 4.50 0.27 -11.53
N PHE A 7 5.79 -0.06 -11.46
CA PHE A 7 6.49 -0.78 -12.52
C PHE A 7 5.86 -2.17 -12.77
N ILE A 8 5.65 -2.95 -11.71
CA ILE A 8 5.09 -4.30 -11.81
C ILE A 8 3.69 -4.25 -12.42
N LEU A 9 2.82 -3.37 -11.90
CA LEU A 9 1.45 -3.24 -12.37
C LEU A 9 1.38 -2.77 -13.81
N SER A 10 2.20 -1.79 -14.21
CA SER A 10 2.27 -1.32 -15.59
C SER A 10 2.54 -2.46 -16.57
N LYS A 11 3.49 -3.35 -16.23
CA LYS A 11 3.78 -4.54 -17.05
C LYS A 11 2.67 -5.58 -16.99
N ALA A 12 2.03 -5.76 -15.83
CA ALA A 12 0.99 -6.76 -15.65
C ALA A 12 -0.32 -6.42 -16.39
N VAL A 13 -0.73 -5.14 -16.42
CA VAL A 13 -1.96 -4.72 -17.12
C VAL A 13 -1.77 -4.60 -18.63
N GLY A 14 -0.53 -4.60 -19.12
CA GLY A 14 -0.21 -4.49 -20.54
C GLY A 14 -0.48 -3.10 -21.14
N GLU A 15 -0.35 -2.99 -22.46
CA GLU A 15 -0.39 -1.70 -23.17
C GLU A 15 -1.77 -1.03 -23.15
N THR A 16 -2.84 -1.81 -23.04
CA THR A 16 -4.23 -1.31 -23.04
C THR A 16 -4.75 -0.98 -21.65
N GLY A 17 -4.06 -1.43 -20.59
CA GLY A 17 -4.41 -1.12 -19.23
C GLY A 17 -3.81 0.20 -18.77
N THR A 18 -4.42 0.84 -17.76
CA THR A 18 -3.93 2.08 -17.15
C THR A 18 -3.57 1.87 -15.69
N VAL A 19 -2.45 2.40 -15.26
CA VAL A 19 -2.01 2.40 -13.86
C VAL A 19 -1.99 3.83 -13.33
N TYR A 20 -2.77 4.10 -12.30
CA TYR A 20 -2.75 5.36 -11.57
C TYR A 20 -1.77 5.26 -10.40
N ALA A 21 -0.67 6.01 -10.47
CA ALA A 21 0.33 6.11 -9.40
C ALA A 21 -0.02 7.29 -8.49
N GLN A 22 -0.86 7.05 -7.47
CA GLN A 22 -1.29 8.08 -6.54
C GLN A 22 -0.24 8.32 -5.45
N ASN A 23 0.04 9.59 -5.19
CA ASN A 23 0.90 10.05 -4.11
C ASN A 23 0.41 11.41 -3.59
N THR A 24 0.90 11.80 -2.41
CA THR A 24 0.83 13.18 -1.94
C THR A 24 2.14 13.90 -2.22
N GLU A 25 2.13 15.23 -2.30
CA GLU A 25 3.38 16.01 -2.43
C GLU A 25 4.37 15.69 -1.31
N ARG A 26 3.89 15.56 -0.08
CA ARG A 26 4.73 15.18 1.07
C ARG A 26 5.37 13.81 0.87
N GLY A 27 4.61 12.82 0.40
CA GLY A 27 5.10 11.47 0.13
C GLY A 27 6.18 11.46 -0.95
N LEU A 28 6.01 12.25 -2.02
CA LEU A 28 7.01 12.35 -3.10
C LEU A 28 8.32 13.02 -2.67
N ARG A 29 8.27 13.92 -1.68
CA ARG A 29 9.47 14.59 -1.13
C ARG A 29 10.26 13.75 -0.12
N PHE A 30 9.69 12.64 0.34
CA PHE A 30 10.37 11.77 1.29
C PHE A 30 11.62 11.16 0.66
N VAL A 31 12.75 11.23 1.38
CA VAL A 31 14.02 10.62 0.99
C VAL A 31 14.17 9.32 1.75
N GLU A 32 14.36 8.24 1.03
CA GLU A 32 14.63 6.94 1.63
C GLU A 32 16.10 6.80 1.97
N ASP A 33 16.42 6.36 3.20
CA ASP A 33 17.78 6.34 3.77
C ASP A 33 18.87 5.66 2.91
N ARG A 34 18.47 4.84 1.95
CA ARG A 34 19.40 4.08 1.09
C ARG A 34 19.52 4.61 -0.33
N GLN A 35 18.73 5.60 -0.68
CA GLN A 35 18.73 6.17 -2.02
C GLN A 35 18.87 7.68 -1.85
N ASN A 36 19.98 8.26 -2.26
CA ASN A 36 20.17 9.72 -2.23
C ASN A 36 19.20 10.45 -3.19
N MET A 37 17.95 10.01 -3.24
CA MET A 37 16.90 10.59 -4.07
C MET A 37 15.56 10.53 -3.36
N THR A 38 14.67 11.42 -3.72
CA THR A 38 13.29 11.42 -3.23
C THR A 38 12.47 10.28 -3.84
N GLN A 39 11.37 9.94 -3.19
CA GLN A 39 10.42 8.95 -3.73
C GLN A 39 9.86 9.38 -5.09
N GLY A 40 9.68 10.69 -5.31
CA GLY A 40 9.24 11.24 -6.60
C GLY A 40 10.28 11.05 -7.70
N GLU A 41 11.55 11.33 -7.42
CA GLU A 41 12.66 11.09 -8.36
C GLU A 41 12.78 9.60 -8.69
N ALA A 42 12.68 8.73 -7.68
CA ALA A 42 12.71 7.29 -7.88
C ALA A 42 11.54 6.78 -8.74
N LEU A 43 10.32 7.32 -8.54
CA LEU A 43 9.15 7.00 -9.36
C LEU A 43 9.35 7.45 -10.81
N ASN A 44 9.79 8.70 -11.03
CA ASN A 44 10.04 9.24 -12.36
C ASN A 44 11.10 8.42 -13.11
N ALA A 45 12.21 8.12 -12.44
CA ALA A 45 13.26 7.29 -13.03
C ALA A 45 12.73 5.90 -13.46
N LYS A 46 11.86 5.28 -12.67
CA LYS A 46 11.26 3.98 -13.04
C LYS A 46 10.29 4.11 -14.23
N ILE A 47 9.51 5.17 -14.29
CA ILE A 47 8.60 5.43 -15.43
C ILE A 47 9.40 5.60 -16.72
N GLU A 48 10.44 6.43 -16.69
CA GLU A 48 11.31 6.71 -17.84
C GLU A 48 12.10 5.47 -18.28
N GLN A 49 12.87 4.88 -17.38
CA GLN A 49 13.70 3.69 -17.67
C GLN A 49 12.89 2.47 -18.07
N GLY A 50 11.69 2.32 -17.50
CA GLY A 50 10.77 1.22 -17.80
C GLY A 50 9.93 1.45 -19.06
N ASN A 51 9.98 2.66 -19.65
CA ASN A 51 9.14 3.08 -20.78
C ASN A 51 7.65 2.82 -20.48
N LEU A 52 7.16 3.31 -19.32
CA LEU A 52 5.84 2.99 -18.80
C LEU A 52 4.80 4.00 -19.28
N HIS A 53 4.42 3.93 -20.56
CA HIS A 53 3.49 4.88 -21.19
C HIS A 53 2.05 4.81 -20.67
N ASN A 54 1.69 3.71 -20.00
CA ASN A 54 0.36 3.46 -19.43
C ASN A 54 0.23 3.90 -17.96
N VAL A 55 1.23 4.64 -17.44
CA VAL A 55 1.22 5.17 -16.06
C VAL A 55 0.80 6.62 -16.04
N ILE A 56 -0.21 6.94 -15.23
CA ILE A 56 -0.68 8.30 -14.95
C ILE A 56 -0.37 8.61 -13.48
N GLN A 57 0.43 9.65 -13.24
CA GLN A 57 0.72 10.12 -11.88
C GLN A 57 -0.41 11.04 -11.39
N ILE A 58 -0.90 10.77 -10.18
CA ILE A 58 -1.88 11.59 -9.47
C ILE A 58 -1.24 12.10 -8.19
N VAL A 59 -0.94 13.41 -8.13
CA VAL A 59 -0.35 14.05 -6.94
C VAL A 59 -1.44 14.79 -6.18
N ARG A 60 -2.30 14.01 -5.51
CA ARG A 60 -3.45 14.51 -4.72
C ARG A 60 -3.70 13.60 -3.52
N PRO A 61 -4.28 14.11 -2.43
CA PRO A 61 -4.77 13.27 -1.35
C PRO A 61 -5.92 12.36 -1.85
N LEU A 62 -6.10 11.22 -1.21
CA LEU A 62 -7.09 10.23 -1.63
C LEU A 62 -8.53 10.78 -1.73
N PRO A 63 -9.02 11.63 -0.80
CA PRO A 63 -10.36 12.23 -0.93
C PRO A 63 -10.58 13.05 -2.21
N ASP A 64 -9.49 13.60 -2.77
CA ASP A 64 -9.54 14.48 -3.96
C ASP A 64 -8.88 13.81 -5.18
N ILE A 65 -8.84 12.48 -5.21
CA ILE A 65 -8.11 11.72 -6.24
C ILE A 65 -8.60 12.00 -7.67
N GLY A 66 -9.86 12.38 -7.83
CA GLY A 66 -10.44 12.78 -9.12
C GLY A 66 -10.80 11.59 -10.03
N LEU A 67 -10.86 10.37 -9.49
CA LEU A 67 -11.34 9.19 -10.20
C LEU A 67 -12.82 8.95 -9.89
N ALA A 68 -13.54 8.40 -10.85
CA ALA A 68 -14.95 8.06 -10.67
C ALA A 68 -15.12 6.84 -9.76
N GLU A 69 -16.24 6.77 -9.05
CA GLU A 69 -16.63 5.56 -8.34
C GLU A 69 -16.80 4.39 -9.32
N ASN A 70 -16.54 3.18 -8.84
CA ASN A 70 -16.65 1.94 -9.64
C ASN A 70 -15.82 1.97 -10.95
N SER A 71 -14.67 2.62 -10.94
CA SER A 71 -13.81 2.76 -12.13
C SER A 71 -12.58 1.84 -12.11
N LEU A 72 -12.15 1.38 -10.94
CA LEU A 72 -10.93 0.58 -10.79
C LEU A 72 -11.23 -0.92 -10.68
N ASP A 73 -10.46 -1.73 -11.37
CA ASP A 73 -10.51 -3.19 -11.27
C ASP A 73 -9.69 -3.70 -10.10
N PHE A 74 -8.56 -3.04 -9.82
CA PHE A 74 -7.61 -3.40 -8.78
C PHE A 74 -6.98 -2.18 -8.14
N VAL A 75 -6.75 -2.24 -6.84
CA VAL A 75 -5.96 -1.27 -6.06
C VAL A 75 -4.94 -2.01 -5.21
N ILE A 76 -3.77 -1.42 -4.99
CA ILE A 76 -2.80 -1.92 -4.00
C ILE A 76 -2.47 -0.83 -2.99
N VAL A 77 -2.50 -1.18 -1.71
CA VAL A 77 -1.94 -0.41 -0.59
C VAL A 77 -0.75 -1.18 -0.05
N ALA A 78 0.44 -0.65 -0.24
CA ALA A 78 1.67 -1.35 0.11
C ALA A 78 2.44 -0.59 1.20
N GLN A 79 2.59 -1.23 2.36
CA GLN A 79 3.40 -0.74 3.48
C GLN A 79 3.01 0.69 3.92
N THR A 80 1.70 0.94 4.04
CA THR A 80 1.18 2.28 4.33
C THR A 80 -0.05 2.23 5.27
N LEU A 81 -0.74 1.09 5.37
CA LEU A 81 -1.95 0.99 6.18
C LEU A 81 -1.66 1.31 7.65
N HIS A 82 -0.53 0.84 8.18
CA HIS A 82 -0.09 1.12 9.56
C HIS A 82 0.07 2.62 9.84
N ASP A 83 0.49 3.43 8.86
CA ASP A 83 0.64 4.89 9.01
C ASP A 83 -0.70 5.60 9.18
N TYR A 84 -1.77 5.04 8.64
CA TYR A 84 -3.14 5.54 8.85
C TYR A 84 -3.73 5.01 10.15
N TYR A 85 -3.52 3.71 10.43
CA TYR A 85 -4.13 3.01 11.57
C TYR A 85 -3.56 3.44 12.92
N ASN A 86 -2.23 3.44 13.06
CA ASN A 86 -1.57 3.63 14.35
C ASN A 86 -1.83 5.01 14.99
N PRO A 87 -1.91 6.13 14.24
CA PRO A 87 -2.33 7.40 14.83
C PRO A 87 -3.82 7.46 15.18
N ASN A 88 -4.66 6.85 14.35
CA ASN A 88 -6.12 6.85 14.51
C ASN A 88 -6.74 5.83 13.54
N SER A 89 -7.26 4.72 14.07
CA SER A 89 -7.88 3.65 13.28
C SER A 89 -9.04 4.12 12.39
N GLN A 90 -9.76 5.17 12.80
CA GLN A 90 -10.84 5.76 12.00
C GLN A 90 -10.34 6.29 10.64
N ARG A 91 -9.13 6.87 10.59
CA ARG A 91 -8.53 7.34 9.33
C ARG A 91 -8.22 6.19 8.38
N ALA A 92 -7.80 5.04 8.91
CA ALA A 92 -7.58 3.85 8.11
C ALA A 92 -8.90 3.28 7.57
N LEU A 93 -9.96 3.28 8.38
CA LEU A 93 -11.30 2.89 7.92
C LEU A 93 -11.81 3.80 6.80
N GLU A 94 -11.69 5.11 6.96
CA GLU A 94 -12.07 6.09 5.94
C GLU A 94 -11.30 5.87 4.63
N MET A 95 -10.00 5.59 4.71
CA MET A 95 -9.19 5.23 3.54
C MET A 95 -9.74 3.98 2.84
N LEU A 96 -10.05 2.91 3.59
CA LEU A 96 -10.58 1.68 3.00
C LEU A 96 -11.96 1.90 2.36
N LEU A 97 -12.84 2.70 2.97
CA LEU A 97 -14.14 3.06 2.42
C LEU A 97 -14.01 3.85 1.11
N GLN A 98 -13.10 4.81 1.05
CA GLN A 98 -12.81 5.57 -0.16
C GLN A 98 -12.29 4.67 -1.29
N LEU A 99 -11.33 3.78 -0.99
CA LEU A 99 -10.82 2.83 -1.97
C LEU A 99 -11.89 1.84 -2.44
N LYS A 100 -12.77 1.42 -1.53
CA LYS A 100 -13.93 0.58 -1.88
C LYS A 100 -14.88 1.28 -2.84
N ALA A 101 -15.14 2.59 -2.65
CA ALA A 101 -15.99 3.36 -3.55
C ALA A 101 -15.42 3.40 -4.97
N LEU A 102 -14.09 3.55 -5.11
CA LEU A 102 -13.42 3.56 -6.41
C LEU A 102 -13.41 2.20 -7.13
N LEU A 103 -13.38 1.10 -6.40
CA LEU A 103 -13.39 -0.24 -6.98
C LEU A 103 -14.74 -0.57 -7.61
N LYS A 104 -14.72 -1.25 -8.76
CA LYS A 104 -15.89 -1.89 -9.36
C LYS A 104 -16.46 -2.97 -8.42
N PRO A 105 -17.75 -3.31 -8.52
CA PRO A 105 -18.26 -4.56 -7.89
C PRO A 105 -17.40 -5.76 -8.31
N GLY A 106 -17.00 -6.61 -7.37
CA GLY A 106 -16.04 -7.70 -7.59
C GLY A 106 -14.57 -7.26 -7.72
N GLY A 107 -14.28 -5.97 -7.72
CA GLY A 107 -12.90 -5.43 -7.76
C GLY A 107 -12.11 -5.76 -6.49
N VAL A 108 -10.79 -5.76 -6.60
CA VAL A 108 -9.88 -6.26 -5.56
C VAL A 108 -8.98 -5.14 -5.02
N LEU A 109 -8.87 -5.06 -3.70
CA LEU A 109 -7.85 -4.29 -3.00
C LEU A 109 -6.82 -5.25 -2.38
N GLY A 110 -5.59 -5.21 -2.88
CA GLY A 110 -4.45 -5.88 -2.26
C GLY A 110 -3.85 -5.02 -1.15
N ILE A 111 -3.63 -5.58 0.02
CA ILE A 111 -2.92 -4.90 1.11
C ILE A 111 -1.73 -5.75 1.54
N THR A 112 -0.55 -5.16 1.57
CA THR A 112 0.61 -5.74 2.24
C THR A 112 1.17 -4.74 3.23
N ASP A 113 1.45 -5.21 4.46
CA ASP A 113 2.07 -4.37 5.47
C ASP A 113 2.91 -5.19 6.45
N HIS A 114 3.70 -4.50 7.29
CA HIS A 114 4.62 -5.10 8.22
C HIS A 114 3.88 -5.64 9.45
N ILE A 115 4.12 -6.92 9.78
CA ILE A 115 3.48 -7.57 10.93
C ILE A 115 4.01 -6.97 12.24
N GLY A 116 3.07 -6.50 13.05
CA GLY A 116 3.25 -6.08 14.43
C GLY A 116 2.80 -7.15 15.42
N VAL A 117 3.09 -6.92 16.67
CA VAL A 117 2.78 -7.84 17.79
C VAL A 117 1.97 -7.11 18.86
N ALA A 118 0.95 -7.78 19.38
CA ALA A 118 0.11 -7.25 20.46
C ALA A 118 0.97 -6.86 21.68
N GLY A 119 0.65 -5.71 22.27
CA GLY A 119 1.35 -5.19 23.44
C GLY A 119 2.70 -4.53 23.18
N ARG A 120 3.15 -4.44 21.93
CA ARG A 120 4.34 -3.67 21.52
C ARG A 120 3.95 -2.30 20.96
N ASP A 121 4.89 -1.39 20.93
CA ASP A 121 4.72 -0.09 20.26
C ASP A 121 4.80 -0.25 18.73
N ASN A 122 3.70 -0.74 18.15
CA ASN A 122 3.62 -0.94 16.71
C ASN A 122 3.73 0.36 15.91
N ARG A 123 3.40 1.51 16.52
CA ARG A 123 3.52 2.82 15.87
C ARG A 123 4.99 3.20 15.64
N ASP A 124 5.81 3.18 16.67
CA ASP A 124 7.24 3.51 16.55
C ASP A 124 8.02 2.45 15.76
N MET A 125 7.51 1.21 15.75
CA MET A 125 8.06 0.13 14.95
C MET A 125 7.64 0.17 13.46
N HIS A 126 6.71 1.05 13.07
CA HIS A 126 6.09 1.09 11.73
C HIS A 126 5.48 -0.27 11.33
N ARG A 127 4.69 -0.84 12.21
CA ARG A 127 4.04 -2.16 12.05
C ARG A 127 2.57 -2.08 12.44
N MET A 128 1.78 -3.09 12.08
CA MET A 128 0.44 -3.30 12.61
C MET A 128 0.12 -4.79 12.75
N GLU A 129 -0.78 -5.12 13.67
CA GLU A 129 -1.24 -6.49 13.82
C GLU A 129 -2.13 -6.87 12.62
N ILE A 130 -1.92 -8.06 12.07
CA ILE A 130 -2.73 -8.56 10.95
C ILE A 130 -4.21 -8.62 11.31
N GLN A 131 -4.53 -8.97 12.56
CA GLN A 131 -5.91 -9.04 13.03
C GLN A 131 -6.61 -7.68 12.96
N GLN A 132 -5.91 -6.59 13.29
CA GLN A 132 -6.42 -5.22 13.17
C GLN A 132 -6.73 -4.86 11.71
N ALA A 133 -5.87 -5.28 10.76
CA ALA A 133 -6.11 -5.06 9.34
C ALA A 133 -7.31 -5.85 8.82
N ILE A 134 -7.48 -7.09 9.28
CA ILE A 134 -8.64 -7.94 8.93
C ILE A 134 -9.94 -7.34 9.46
N GLU A 135 -9.99 -6.98 10.74
CA GLU A 135 -11.16 -6.37 11.38
C GLU A 135 -11.57 -5.07 10.68
N LEU A 136 -10.58 -4.22 10.37
CA LEU A 136 -10.81 -2.98 9.64
C LEU A 136 -11.40 -3.22 8.25
N ALA A 137 -10.89 -4.22 7.52
CA ALA A 137 -11.38 -4.59 6.20
C ALA A 137 -12.81 -5.15 6.24
N LEU A 138 -13.12 -5.99 7.23
CA LEU A 138 -14.48 -6.48 7.46
C LEU A 138 -15.44 -5.35 7.83
N GLN A 139 -15.02 -4.42 8.68
CA GLN A 139 -15.79 -3.22 9.04
C GLN A 139 -16.07 -2.34 7.82
N ALA A 140 -15.11 -2.22 6.89
CA ALA A 140 -15.30 -1.54 5.61
C ALA A 140 -16.21 -2.34 4.64
N GLY A 141 -16.59 -3.57 4.98
CA GLY A 141 -17.49 -4.42 4.20
C GLY A 141 -16.84 -5.09 3.00
N PHE A 142 -15.58 -5.48 3.10
CA PHE A 142 -14.90 -6.33 2.14
C PHE A 142 -15.02 -7.81 2.51
N GLY A 143 -14.99 -8.69 1.52
CA GLY A 143 -14.60 -10.10 1.72
C GLY A 143 -13.07 -10.15 1.88
N VAL A 144 -12.56 -10.96 2.82
CA VAL A 144 -11.13 -10.98 3.19
C VAL A 144 -10.55 -12.37 3.00
N GLU A 145 -9.45 -12.45 2.26
CA GLU A 145 -8.57 -13.61 2.14
C GLU A 145 -7.15 -13.22 2.54
N SER A 146 -6.41 -14.10 3.21
CA SER A 146 -5.02 -13.86 3.62
C SER A 146 -4.06 -14.85 2.96
N SER A 147 -2.79 -14.46 2.81
CA SER A 147 -1.73 -15.31 2.30
C SER A 147 -0.46 -15.14 3.12
N GLU A 148 0.24 -16.24 3.35
CA GLU A 148 1.51 -16.26 4.11
C GLU A 148 2.75 -16.16 3.21
N ILE A 149 2.60 -15.91 1.91
CA ILE A 149 3.71 -15.89 0.94
C ILE A 149 4.78 -14.82 1.24
N LEU A 150 4.45 -13.81 2.04
CA LEU A 150 5.36 -12.73 2.42
C LEU A 150 5.89 -12.86 3.85
N ARG A 151 5.72 -14.02 4.50
CA ARG A 151 6.21 -14.25 5.85
C ARG A 151 7.74 -14.34 5.87
N GLU A 152 8.34 -13.66 6.84
CA GLU A 152 9.80 -13.69 7.11
C GLU A 152 10.05 -14.14 8.56
N PRO A 153 10.25 -15.44 8.79
CA PRO A 153 10.34 -16.00 10.14
C PRO A 153 11.59 -15.56 10.92
N ARG A 154 12.57 -14.94 10.25
CA ARG A 154 13.77 -14.39 10.93
C ARG A 154 13.53 -13.00 11.53
N ASP A 155 12.43 -12.33 11.16
CA ASP A 155 12.02 -11.08 11.78
C ASP A 155 11.26 -11.36 13.08
N ASP A 156 11.89 -11.13 14.21
CA ASP A 156 11.32 -11.32 15.55
C ASP A 156 10.39 -10.17 15.99
N HIS A 157 10.10 -9.24 15.09
CA HIS A 157 9.26 -8.05 15.29
C HIS A 157 9.73 -7.13 16.43
N SER A 158 10.97 -7.29 16.92
CA SER A 158 11.50 -6.50 18.04
C SER A 158 12.07 -5.14 17.62
N ARG A 159 12.15 -4.89 16.31
CA ARG A 159 12.81 -3.71 15.73
C ARG A 159 11.89 -2.94 14.80
N SER A 160 12.16 -1.64 14.71
CA SER A 160 11.58 -0.82 13.64
C SER A 160 11.95 -1.40 12.26
N ILE A 161 11.05 -1.31 11.31
CA ILE A 161 11.30 -1.75 9.93
C ILE A 161 12.49 -1.03 9.27
N PHE A 162 12.90 0.11 9.81
CA PHE A 162 14.06 0.88 9.35
C PHE A 162 15.38 0.43 9.98
N ASP A 163 15.37 -0.51 10.93
CA ASP A 163 16.61 -1.02 11.52
C ASP A 163 17.51 -1.64 10.42
N PRO A 164 18.76 -1.16 10.26
CA PRO A 164 19.66 -1.66 9.21
C PRO A 164 19.92 -3.17 9.28
N ARG A 165 19.80 -3.75 10.47
CA ARG A 165 20.02 -5.20 10.69
C ARG A 165 18.95 -6.05 10.00
N LEU A 166 17.75 -5.54 9.80
CA LEU A 166 16.70 -6.24 9.05
C LEU A 166 16.97 -6.28 7.55
N ASN A 167 17.84 -5.40 7.05
CA ASN A 167 18.12 -5.28 5.62
C ASN A 167 16.86 -5.27 4.73
N ARG A 168 15.77 -4.69 5.21
CA ARG A 168 14.44 -4.67 4.61
C ARG A 168 13.74 -6.03 4.53
N SER A 169 14.33 -7.09 5.09
CA SER A 169 13.68 -8.40 5.25
C SER A 169 12.79 -8.38 6.48
N THR A 170 11.60 -7.83 6.33
CA THR A 170 10.60 -7.73 7.39
C THR A 170 9.49 -8.75 7.16
N ASP A 171 8.94 -9.30 8.24
CA ASP A 171 7.75 -10.13 8.19
C ASP A 171 6.53 -9.30 7.77
N ARG A 172 5.81 -9.76 6.76
CA ARG A 172 4.67 -9.03 6.19
C ARG A 172 3.47 -9.93 6.01
N PHE A 173 2.30 -9.36 6.19
CA PHE A 173 1.07 -9.98 5.75
C PHE A 173 0.69 -9.55 4.32
N LEU A 174 -0.10 -10.37 3.69
CA LEU A 174 -0.75 -10.08 2.42
C LEU A 174 -2.23 -10.40 2.55
N LEU A 175 -3.09 -9.40 2.33
CA LEU A 175 -4.53 -9.54 2.29
C LEU A 175 -5.04 -9.26 0.88
N LYS A 176 -5.99 -10.08 0.42
CA LYS A 176 -6.82 -9.82 -0.74
C LYS A 176 -8.21 -9.46 -0.24
N LEU A 177 -8.64 -8.25 -0.52
CA LEU A 177 -9.94 -7.72 -0.14
C LEU A 177 -10.81 -7.61 -1.39
N THR A 178 -11.97 -8.27 -1.39
CA THR A 178 -12.89 -8.24 -2.54
C THR A 178 -14.09 -7.37 -2.21
N LYS A 179 -14.39 -6.38 -3.06
CA LYS A 179 -15.63 -5.61 -2.98
C LYS A 179 -16.81 -6.53 -3.35
N PRO A 180 -17.85 -6.67 -2.53
CA PRO A 180 -19.05 -7.43 -2.91
C PRO A 180 -19.67 -6.94 -4.23
N LEU A 181 -20.42 -7.85 -4.90
CA LEU A 181 -21.16 -7.56 -6.13
C LEU A 181 -22.31 -6.58 -5.89
#